data_08e3bff85205b17c2f5c01960117ce4b
#
_entry.id   08e3bff85205b17c2f5c01960117ce4b
#
_cell.length_a   1.000
_cell.length_b   1.000
_cell.length_c   1.000
_cell.angle_alpha   90.00
_cell.angle_beta   90.00
_cell.angle_gamma   90.00
#
_symmetry.space_group_name_H-M   'P 1'
#
loop_
_entity.id
_entity.type
_entity.pdbx_description
1 polymer ?
#
loop_
_entity_poly.entity_id
_entity_poly.type
_entity_poly.pdbx_seq_one_letter_code
_entity_poly.pdbx_strand_id
1 'polypeptide(L)'
;VASGYGQALFYAVFAATFLNVKKHAPWLYKLTIVYIVYVIAHYLLTNLVRHHVPQLYLWLPNGIFAFVILFSFFGVAFVRYRKGQADAGFLLIAIIPYLIFRTIYVFGLAGIPSPFALMEPKGIGFLLQDSNVAQAIGICSEAIIMALAVIGRTRWLQSQLAKKSEEQKLLVENQNRILEETV
;
A
#
# COMPACT_ATOMS: atom_id res chain seq x y z
N VAL A 1 -18.64 8.10 -1.89
CA VAL A 1 -18.70 7.02 -0.88
C VAL A 1 -18.12 5.72 -1.45
N ALA A 2 -18.58 5.22 -2.59
CA ALA A 2 -18.09 3.97 -3.20
C ALA A 2 -16.58 3.96 -3.48
N SER A 3 -16.00 5.09 -3.89
CA SER A 3 -14.57 5.20 -4.24
C SER A 3 -13.62 4.89 -3.09
N GLY A 4 -13.95 5.30 -1.85
CA GLY A 4 -13.10 5.06 -0.68
C GLY A 4 -13.02 3.60 -0.26
N TYR A 5 -14.09 2.85 -0.40
CA TYR A 5 -14.09 1.40 -0.12
C TYR A 5 -13.31 0.62 -1.18
N GLY A 6 -13.49 0.97 -2.47
CA GLY A 6 -12.74 0.38 -3.56
C GLY A 6 -11.24 0.60 -3.42
N GLN A 7 -10.82 1.80 -3.04
CA GLN A 7 -9.43 2.13 -2.76
C GLN A 7 -8.86 1.29 -1.62
N ALA A 8 -9.58 1.19 -0.49
CA ALA A 8 -9.13 0.42 0.66
C ALA A 8 -8.93 -1.07 0.32
N LEU A 9 -9.86 -1.65 -0.46
CA LEU A 9 -9.75 -3.03 -0.93
C LEU A 9 -8.56 -3.22 -1.87
N PHE A 10 -8.43 -2.34 -2.87
CA PHE A 10 -7.32 -2.39 -3.82
C PHE A 10 -5.97 -2.31 -3.09
N TYR A 11 -5.85 -1.35 -2.17
CA TYR A 11 -4.62 -1.18 -1.38
C TYR A 11 -4.29 -2.43 -0.57
N ALA A 12 -5.26 -2.99 0.15
CA ALA A 12 -5.03 -4.18 0.98
C ALA A 12 -4.59 -5.39 0.15
N VAL A 13 -5.24 -5.64 -0.99
CA VAL A 13 -4.89 -6.73 -1.92
C VAL A 13 -3.52 -6.49 -2.55
N PHE A 14 -3.26 -5.26 -3.01
CA PHE A 14 -1.98 -4.89 -3.60
C PHE A 14 -0.83 -5.06 -2.61
N ALA A 15 -0.92 -4.46 -1.42
CA ALA A 15 0.13 -4.54 -0.41
C ALA A 15 0.37 -5.98 0.06
N ALA A 16 -0.71 -6.78 0.23
CA ALA A 16 -0.60 -8.19 0.58
C ALA A 16 0.13 -9.01 -0.48
N THR A 17 -0.16 -8.75 -1.75
CA THR A 17 0.46 -9.44 -2.89
C THR A 17 1.90 -8.96 -3.08
N PHE A 18 2.12 -7.66 -3.04
CA PHE A 18 3.45 -7.05 -3.21
C PHE A 18 4.44 -7.53 -2.16
N LEU A 19 4.02 -7.57 -0.89
CA LEU A 19 4.85 -8.09 0.20
C LEU A 19 4.86 -9.60 0.29
N ASN A 20 4.09 -10.32 -0.52
CA ASN A 20 3.92 -11.77 -0.40
C ASN A 20 3.65 -12.20 1.05
N VAL A 21 2.69 -11.53 1.70
CA VAL A 21 2.42 -11.72 3.13
C VAL A 21 1.97 -13.14 3.47
N LYS A 22 1.38 -13.88 2.53
CA LYS A 22 1.02 -15.27 2.72
C LYS A 22 2.23 -16.12 3.14
N LYS A 23 3.42 -15.84 2.57
CA LYS A 23 4.66 -16.55 2.88
C LYS A 23 5.39 -15.97 4.10
N HIS A 24 5.42 -14.65 4.24
CA HIS A 24 6.30 -13.97 5.19
C HIS A 24 5.63 -13.49 6.48
N ALA A 25 4.30 -13.30 6.44
CA ALA A 25 3.50 -12.83 7.59
C ALA A 25 2.07 -13.42 7.51
N PRO A 26 1.89 -14.74 7.75
CA PRO A 26 0.60 -15.41 7.55
C PRO A 26 -0.52 -14.84 8.44
N TRP A 27 -0.18 -14.26 9.60
CA TRP A 27 -1.13 -13.56 10.46
C TRP A 27 -1.70 -12.31 9.77
N LEU A 28 -0.84 -11.54 9.08
CA LEU A 28 -1.27 -10.34 8.34
C LEU A 28 -2.11 -10.72 7.11
N TYR A 29 -1.81 -11.85 6.48
CA TYR A 29 -2.65 -12.38 5.40
C TYR A 29 -4.07 -12.70 5.89
N LYS A 30 -4.21 -13.38 7.04
CA LYS A 30 -5.51 -13.64 7.66
C LYS A 30 -6.24 -12.35 8.03
N LEU A 31 -5.53 -11.39 8.64
CA LEU A 31 -6.07 -10.09 9.00
C LEU A 31 -6.55 -9.32 7.76
N THR A 32 -5.82 -9.41 6.64
CA THR A 32 -6.22 -8.80 5.36
C THR A 32 -7.52 -9.40 4.83
N ILE A 33 -7.69 -10.72 4.89
CA ILE A 33 -8.95 -11.37 4.48
C ILE A 33 -10.11 -10.89 5.36
N VAL A 34 -9.91 -10.86 6.68
CA VAL A 34 -10.94 -10.35 7.62
C VAL A 34 -11.29 -8.91 7.28
N TYR A 35 -10.29 -8.07 6.98
CA TYR A 35 -10.51 -6.69 6.58
C TYR A 35 -11.31 -6.57 5.28
N ILE A 36 -11.01 -7.36 4.27
CA ILE A 36 -11.74 -7.36 3.00
C ILE A 36 -13.22 -7.71 3.23
N VAL A 37 -13.48 -8.79 3.99
CA VAL A 37 -14.85 -9.19 4.33
C VAL A 37 -15.56 -8.10 5.12
N TYR A 38 -14.88 -7.51 6.10
CA TYR A 38 -15.40 -6.39 6.88
C TYR A 38 -15.76 -5.19 5.99
N VAL A 39 -14.87 -4.78 5.09
CA VAL A 39 -15.11 -3.62 4.20
C VAL A 39 -16.32 -3.85 3.31
N ILE A 40 -16.49 -5.05 2.77
CA ILE A 40 -17.64 -5.41 1.94
C ILE A 40 -18.94 -5.37 2.78
N ALA A 41 -18.93 -6.03 3.94
CA ALA A 41 -20.10 -6.04 4.83
C ALA A 41 -20.47 -4.62 5.31
N HIS A 42 -19.45 -3.84 5.68
CA HIS A 42 -19.62 -2.46 6.12
C HIS A 42 -20.17 -1.56 5.00
N TYR A 43 -19.70 -1.74 3.75
CA TYR A 43 -20.25 -1.03 2.60
C TYR A 43 -21.74 -1.33 2.39
N LEU A 44 -22.13 -2.60 2.45
CA LEU A 44 -23.53 -3.02 2.32
C LEU A 44 -24.39 -2.43 3.46
N LEU A 45 -23.93 -2.57 4.70
CA LEU A 45 -24.61 -2.03 5.87
C LEU A 45 -24.77 -0.51 5.78
N THR A 46 -23.71 0.20 5.41
CA THR A 46 -23.73 1.66 5.27
C THR A 46 -24.77 2.12 4.25
N ASN A 47 -24.91 1.42 3.13
CA ASN A 47 -25.96 1.74 2.14
C ASN A 47 -27.39 1.52 2.66
N LEU A 48 -27.58 0.55 3.53
CA LEU A 48 -28.89 0.26 4.12
C LEU A 48 -29.29 1.31 5.19
N VAL A 49 -28.34 1.71 6.04
CA VAL A 49 -28.65 2.52 7.24
C VAL A 49 -28.24 3.99 7.13
N ARG A 50 -27.64 4.43 6.04
CA ARG A 50 -27.06 5.78 5.89
C ARG A 50 -28.03 6.95 6.13
N HIS A 51 -29.34 6.71 5.99
CA HIS A 51 -30.40 7.71 6.20
C HIS A 51 -30.84 7.81 7.66
N HIS A 52 -30.46 6.85 8.50
CA HIS A 52 -30.93 6.72 9.87
C HIS A 52 -29.81 6.91 10.90
N VAL A 53 -28.55 6.84 10.50
CA VAL A 53 -27.40 6.91 11.39
C VAL A 53 -26.44 8.03 10.95
N PRO A 54 -25.96 8.86 11.90
CA PRO A 54 -24.98 9.87 11.59
C PRO A 54 -23.73 9.28 10.92
N GLN A 55 -23.25 9.93 9.88
CA GLN A 55 -22.13 9.43 9.06
C GLN A 55 -20.86 9.15 9.87
N LEU A 56 -20.60 9.93 10.91
CA LEU A 56 -19.43 9.72 11.79
C LEU A 56 -19.40 8.30 12.38
N TYR A 57 -20.53 7.80 12.89
CA TYR A 57 -20.60 6.45 13.47
C TYR A 57 -20.40 5.34 12.44
N LEU A 58 -20.70 5.62 11.18
CA LEU A 58 -20.47 4.67 10.10
C LEU A 58 -19.02 4.67 9.63
N TRP A 59 -18.35 5.84 9.62
CA TRP A 59 -16.99 5.96 9.08
C TRP A 59 -15.88 5.67 10.09
N LEU A 60 -16.11 5.96 11.36
CA LEU A 60 -15.10 5.84 12.40
C LEU A 60 -14.56 4.41 12.57
N PRO A 61 -15.41 3.34 12.67
CA PRO A 61 -14.91 1.97 12.78
C PRO A 61 -14.10 1.53 11.57
N ASN A 62 -14.56 1.90 10.35
CA ASN A 62 -13.83 1.60 9.12
C ASN A 62 -12.49 2.34 9.07
N GLY A 63 -12.44 3.60 9.52
CA GLY A 63 -11.23 4.38 9.62
C GLY A 63 -10.20 3.73 10.54
N ILE A 64 -10.61 3.36 11.75
CA ILE A 64 -9.75 2.71 12.74
C ILE A 64 -9.19 1.38 12.19
N PHE A 65 -10.06 0.54 11.62
CA PHE A 65 -9.60 -0.74 11.07
C PHE A 65 -8.65 -0.54 9.88
N ALA A 66 -8.91 0.43 9.00
CA ALA A 66 -8.00 0.79 7.92
C ALA A 66 -6.62 1.22 8.44
N PHE A 67 -6.56 2.01 9.53
CA PHE A 67 -5.28 2.36 10.15
C PHE A 67 -4.56 1.15 10.72
N VAL A 68 -5.25 0.25 11.41
CA VAL A 68 -4.63 -0.99 11.95
C VAL A 68 -4.00 -1.82 10.84
N ILE A 69 -4.70 -2.00 9.74
CA ILE A 69 -4.19 -2.72 8.56
C ILE A 69 -2.97 -2.02 7.97
N LEU A 70 -3.07 -0.70 7.78
CA LEU A 70 -2.01 0.10 7.17
C LEU A 70 -0.72 0.08 8.00
N PHE A 71 -0.83 0.28 9.31
CA PHE A 71 0.31 0.17 10.23
C PHE A 71 0.90 -1.24 10.27
N SER A 72 0.06 -2.26 10.15
CA SER A 72 0.53 -3.65 10.06
C SER A 72 1.35 -3.90 8.79
N PHE A 73 0.89 -3.39 7.64
CA PHE A 73 1.67 -3.44 6.40
C PHE A 73 2.97 -2.64 6.50
N PHE A 74 2.91 -1.45 7.08
CA PHE A 74 4.11 -0.63 7.32
C PHE A 74 5.13 -1.39 8.17
N GLY A 75 4.70 -1.99 9.28
CA GLY A 75 5.59 -2.78 10.16
C GLY A 75 6.24 -3.96 9.44
N VAL A 76 5.46 -4.73 8.67
CA VAL A 76 6.01 -5.86 7.90
C VAL A 76 6.94 -5.38 6.80
N ALA A 77 6.59 -4.32 6.08
CA ALA A 77 7.45 -3.73 5.05
C ALA A 77 8.78 -3.22 5.66
N PHE A 78 8.71 -2.56 6.82
CA PHE A 78 9.88 -2.06 7.53
C PHE A 78 10.83 -3.19 7.96
N VAL A 79 10.29 -4.26 8.55
CA VAL A 79 11.10 -5.43 8.94
C VAL A 79 11.75 -6.08 7.73
N ARG A 80 11.05 -6.19 6.61
CA ARG A 80 11.59 -6.75 5.37
C ARG A 80 12.66 -5.86 4.74
N TYR A 81 12.44 -4.55 4.74
CA TYR A 81 13.44 -3.59 4.28
C TYR A 81 14.73 -3.69 5.10
N ARG A 82 14.64 -3.78 6.42
CA ARG A 82 15.81 -3.99 7.30
C ARG A 82 16.53 -5.32 7.06
N LYS A 83 15.85 -6.32 6.52
CA LYS A 83 16.45 -7.60 6.08
C LYS A 83 17.06 -7.54 4.67
N GLY A 84 17.22 -6.34 4.10
CA GLY A 84 17.84 -6.13 2.80
C GLY A 84 16.92 -6.31 1.58
N GLN A 85 15.62 -6.40 1.78
CA GLN A 85 14.66 -6.51 0.68
C GLN A 85 14.28 -5.11 0.17
N ALA A 86 14.98 -4.63 -0.84
CA ALA A 86 14.83 -3.28 -1.39
C ALA A 86 13.41 -3.00 -1.92
N ASP A 87 12.70 -4.04 -2.41
CA ASP A 87 11.31 -3.92 -2.89
C ASP A 87 10.35 -3.45 -1.78
N ALA A 88 10.58 -3.88 -0.54
CA ALA A 88 9.79 -3.42 0.59
C ALA A 88 9.96 -1.91 0.90
N GLY A 89 11.11 -1.34 0.55
CA GLY A 89 11.40 0.08 0.70
C GLY A 89 10.49 0.96 -0.17
N PHE A 90 10.17 0.52 -1.38
CA PHE A 90 9.24 1.25 -2.25
C PHE A 90 7.84 1.33 -1.64
N LEU A 91 7.37 0.24 -1.02
CA LEU A 91 6.08 0.25 -0.35
C LEU A 91 6.07 1.17 0.88
N LEU A 92 7.17 1.22 1.65
CA LEU A 92 7.30 2.15 2.76
C LEU A 92 7.17 3.61 2.31
N ILE A 93 7.85 3.97 1.21
CA ILE A 93 7.76 5.31 0.64
C ILE A 93 6.34 5.61 0.15
N ALA A 94 5.63 4.62 -0.43
CA ALA A 94 4.26 4.78 -0.89
C ALA A 94 3.26 4.96 0.26
N ILE A 95 3.46 4.27 1.38
CA ILE A 95 2.56 4.34 2.55
C ILE A 95 2.61 5.73 3.23
N ILE A 96 3.75 6.39 3.27
CA ILE A 96 3.93 7.65 4.02
C ILE A 96 2.96 8.76 3.54
N PRO A 97 2.90 9.13 2.25
CA PRO A 97 1.95 10.12 1.77
C PRO A 97 0.51 9.73 2.08
N TYR A 98 0.16 8.47 1.86
CA TYR A 98 -1.19 7.97 2.14
C TYR A 98 -1.55 8.11 3.62
N LEU A 99 -0.66 7.77 4.54
CA LEU A 99 -0.86 7.96 5.98
C LEU A 99 -1.11 9.42 6.33
N ILE A 100 -0.30 10.33 5.81
CA ILE A 100 -0.42 11.77 6.09
C ILE A 100 -1.78 12.28 5.62
N PHE A 101 -2.12 12.08 4.35
CA PHE A 101 -3.36 12.60 3.78
C PHE A 101 -4.60 11.91 4.34
N ARG A 102 -4.51 10.62 4.66
CA ARG A 102 -5.61 9.89 5.31
C ARG A 102 -5.87 10.41 6.72
N THR A 103 -4.82 10.76 7.46
CA THR A 103 -4.94 11.36 8.79
C THR A 103 -5.63 12.73 8.72
N ILE A 104 -5.23 13.58 7.77
CA ILE A 104 -5.87 14.86 7.52
C ILE A 104 -7.36 14.70 7.21
N TYR A 105 -7.69 13.75 6.34
CA TYR A 105 -9.07 13.45 5.97
C TYR A 105 -9.91 12.99 7.18
N VAL A 106 -9.38 12.08 8.01
CA VAL A 106 -10.09 11.58 9.19
C VAL A 106 -10.31 12.70 10.21
N PHE A 107 -9.34 13.58 10.42
CA PHE A 107 -9.49 14.75 11.29
C PHE A 107 -10.56 15.71 10.78
N GLY A 108 -10.57 15.98 9.47
CA GLY A 108 -11.62 16.78 8.84
C GLY A 108 -13.02 16.20 9.04
N LEU A 109 -13.17 14.88 8.90
CA LEU A 109 -14.45 14.19 9.16
C LEU A 109 -14.89 14.27 10.64
N ALA A 110 -13.94 14.26 11.56
CA ALA A 110 -14.21 14.37 12.99
C ALA A 110 -14.48 15.82 13.43
N GLY A 111 -14.44 16.79 12.50
CA GLY A 111 -14.56 18.21 12.82
C GLY A 111 -13.37 18.78 13.59
N ILE A 112 -12.25 18.05 13.63
CA ILE A 112 -11.01 18.50 14.25
C ILE A 112 -10.27 19.33 13.21
N PRO A 113 -9.86 20.58 13.52
CA PRO A 113 -9.07 21.40 12.61
C PRO A 113 -7.81 20.63 12.16
N SER A 114 -7.60 20.58 10.86
CA SER A 114 -6.37 20.02 10.31
C SER A 114 -5.17 20.78 10.90
N PRO A 115 -4.03 20.12 11.19
CA PRO A 115 -2.80 20.81 11.57
C PRO A 115 -2.40 21.91 10.58
N PHE A 116 -2.85 21.80 9.35
CA PHE A 116 -2.65 22.81 8.29
C PHE A 116 -3.67 23.95 8.31
N ALA A 117 -4.76 23.84 9.08
CA ALA A 117 -5.73 24.93 9.24
C ALA A 117 -5.14 26.15 9.96
N LEU A 118 -4.07 25.95 10.73
CA LEU A 118 -3.33 27.03 11.41
C LEU A 118 -2.28 27.70 10.50
N MET A 119 -2.03 27.14 9.31
CA MET A 119 -1.12 27.75 8.34
C MET A 119 -1.88 28.83 7.54
N GLU A 120 -1.21 29.95 7.27
CA GLU A 120 -1.79 30.96 6.39
C GLU A 120 -2.25 30.32 5.06
N PRO A 121 -3.43 30.70 4.54
CA PRO A 121 -4.01 30.12 3.33
C PRO A 121 -3.27 30.59 2.06
N LYS A 122 -1.96 30.32 1.98
CA LYS A 122 -1.11 30.65 0.83
C LYS A 122 -0.55 29.38 0.20
N GLY A 123 -0.65 29.27 -1.11
CA GLY A 123 -0.07 28.17 -1.89
C GLY A 123 -0.68 26.80 -1.57
N ILE A 124 0.16 25.79 -1.37
CA ILE A 124 -0.25 24.39 -1.13
C ILE A 124 -1.06 24.25 0.16
N GLY A 125 -0.82 25.10 1.16
CA GLY A 125 -1.57 25.09 2.42
C GLY A 125 -3.08 25.27 2.22
N PHE A 126 -3.50 26.09 1.28
CA PHE A 126 -4.92 26.28 0.95
C PHE A 126 -5.58 24.99 0.45
N LEU A 127 -4.88 24.21 -0.40
CA LEU A 127 -5.38 22.95 -0.92
C LEU A 127 -5.50 21.88 0.18
N LEU A 128 -4.66 21.93 1.22
CA LEU A 128 -4.65 20.97 2.31
C LEU A 128 -5.69 21.29 3.41
N GLN A 129 -6.29 22.47 3.37
CA GLN A 129 -7.40 22.82 4.28
C GLN A 129 -8.69 22.07 3.93
N ASP A 130 -8.92 21.78 2.65
CA ASP A 130 -10.04 20.94 2.22
C ASP A 130 -9.65 19.46 2.35
N SER A 131 -10.34 18.76 3.26
CA SER A 131 -10.08 17.34 3.52
C SER A 131 -10.28 16.45 2.28
N ASN A 132 -11.20 16.82 1.37
CA ASN A 132 -11.44 16.05 0.14
C ASN A 132 -10.31 16.25 -0.87
N VAL A 133 -9.81 17.50 -0.98
CA VAL A 133 -8.67 17.80 -1.84
C VAL A 133 -7.41 17.12 -1.32
N ALA A 134 -7.16 17.18 -0.01
CA ALA A 134 -6.06 16.47 0.63
C ALA A 134 -6.15 14.95 0.36
N GLN A 135 -7.33 14.35 0.49
CA GLN A 135 -7.53 12.94 0.16
C GLN A 135 -7.24 12.64 -1.32
N ALA A 136 -7.71 13.46 -2.25
CA ALA A 136 -7.45 13.27 -3.67
C ALA A 136 -5.95 13.34 -3.99
N ILE A 137 -5.22 14.29 -3.41
CA ILE A 137 -3.75 14.40 -3.55
C ILE A 137 -3.08 13.14 -2.98
N GLY A 138 -3.52 12.66 -1.82
CA GLY A 138 -3.03 11.43 -1.22
C GLY A 138 -3.18 10.22 -2.13
N ILE A 139 -4.37 10.04 -2.72
CA ILE A 139 -4.66 8.94 -3.65
C ILE A 139 -3.78 9.04 -4.91
N CYS A 140 -3.66 10.23 -5.50
CA CYS A 140 -2.84 10.41 -6.70
C CYS A 140 -1.35 10.15 -6.40
N SER A 141 -0.83 10.67 -5.30
CA SER A 141 0.58 10.45 -4.92
C SER A 141 0.87 8.98 -4.64
N GLU A 142 -0.04 8.28 -3.94
CA GLU A 142 0.04 6.84 -3.71
C GLU A 142 0.07 6.05 -5.02
N ALA A 143 -0.85 6.33 -5.94
CA ALA A 143 -0.92 5.65 -7.22
C ALA A 143 0.37 5.81 -8.05
N ILE A 144 0.93 7.03 -8.08
CA ILE A 144 2.19 7.30 -8.78
C ILE A 144 3.34 6.51 -8.13
N ILE A 145 3.48 6.56 -6.80
CA ILE A 145 4.57 5.88 -6.10
C ILE A 145 4.42 4.36 -6.25
N MET A 146 3.20 3.84 -6.18
CA MET A 146 2.93 2.41 -6.42
C MET A 146 3.30 1.99 -7.85
N ALA A 147 2.98 2.79 -8.86
CA ALA A 147 3.38 2.52 -10.23
C ALA A 147 4.91 2.49 -10.38
N LEU A 148 5.61 3.45 -9.79
CA LEU A 148 7.07 3.49 -9.75
C LEU A 148 7.66 2.27 -9.02
N ALA A 149 7.06 1.84 -7.93
CA ALA A 149 7.46 0.65 -7.18
C ALA A 149 7.34 -0.62 -8.02
N VAL A 150 6.24 -0.78 -8.77
CA VAL A 150 6.04 -1.92 -9.68
C VAL A 150 7.09 -1.91 -10.80
N ILE A 151 7.33 -0.75 -11.41
CA ILE A 151 8.35 -0.60 -12.46
C ILE A 151 9.74 -0.95 -11.91
N GLY A 152 10.10 -0.42 -10.76
CA GLY A 152 11.38 -0.70 -10.10
C GLY A 152 11.57 -2.19 -9.81
N ARG A 153 10.54 -2.84 -9.27
CA ARG A 153 10.54 -4.29 -9.01
C ARG A 153 10.67 -5.12 -10.29
N THR A 154 9.96 -4.74 -11.33
CA THR A 154 10.03 -5.44 -12.63
C THR A 154 11.41 -5.37 -13.22
N ARG A 155 12.04 -4.19 -13.23
CA ARG A 155 13.42 -3.99 -13.71
C ARG A 155 14.42 -4.80 -12.89
N TRP A 156 14.27 -4.81 -11.56
CA TRP A 156 15.13 -5.60 -10.69
C TRP A 156 15.01 -7.11 -10.98
N LEU A 157 13.78 -7.62 -11.14
CA LEU A 157 13.55 -9.04 -11.50
C LEU A 157 14.15 -9.39 -12.86
N GLN A 158 14.00 -8.53 -13.85
CA GLN A 158 14.61 -8.71 -15.17
C GLN A 158 16.14 -8.78 -15.07
N SER A 159 16.75 -7.90 -14.29
CA SER A 159 18.21 -7.93 -14.04
C SER A 159 18.65 -9.21 -13.36
N GLN A 160 17.89 -9.73 -12.38
CA GLN A 160 18.21 -11.00 -11.72
C GLN A 160 18.06 -12.19 -12.66
N LEU A 161 17.04 -12.21 -13.51
CA LEU A 161 16.84 -13.23 -14.52
C LEU A 161 17.97 -13.22 -15.56
N ALA A 162 18.40 -12.05 -16.02
CA ALA A 162 19.50 -11.92 -16.95
C ALA A 162 20.80 -12.50 -16.36
N LYS A 163 21.13 -12.13 -15.10
CA LYS A 163 22.33 -12.69 -14.41
C LYS A 163 22.26 -14.21 -14.29
N LYS A 164 21.13 -14.76 -13.88
CA LYS A 164 20.96 -16.23 -13.79
C LYS A 164 21.09 -16.92 -15.14
N SER A 165 20.59 -16.29 -16.20
CA SER A 165 20.72 -16.81 -17.56
C SER A 165 22.19 -16.85 -18.03
N GLU A 166 22.98 -15.82 -17.69
CA GLU A 166 24.41 -15.79 -17.96
C GLU A 166 25.17 -16.88 -17.17
N GLU A 167 24.88 -17.00 -15.87
CA GLU A 167 25.45 -18.06 -15.03
C GLU A 167 25.16 -19.46 -15.59
N GLN A 168 23.92 -19.69 -16.03
CA GLN A 168 23.56 -20.97 -16.66
C GLN A 168 24.29 -21.22 -17.97
N LYS A 169 24.47 -20.22 -18.82
CA LYS A 169 25.25 -20.33 -20.06
C LYS A 169 26.69 -20.72 -19.78
N LEU A 170 27.33 -20.04 -18.83
CA LEU A 170 28.71 -20.35 -18.43
C LEU A 170 28.85 -21.77 -17.88
N LEU A 171 27.86 -22.24 -17.11
CA LEU A 171 27.85 -23.63 -16.61
C LEU A 171 27.76 -24.66 -17.74
N VAL A 172 26.87 -24.42 -18.71
CA VAL A 172 26.72 -25.31 -19.89
C VAL A 172 27.99 -25.31 -20.74
N GLU A 173 28.60 -24.14 -21.00
CA GLU A 173 29.85 -24.04 -21.74
C GLU A 173 30.99 -24.75 -21.03
N ASN A 174 31.11 -24.63 -19.71
CA ASN A 174 32.11 -25.37 -18.93
C ASN A 174 31.88 -26.86 -18.96
N GLN A 175 30.62 -27.34 -18.87
CA GLN A 175 30.29 -28.74 -18.98
C GLN A 175 30.64 -29.32 -20.36
N ASN A 176 30.34 -28.58 -21.43
CA ASN A 176 30.70 -29.00 -22.79
C ASN A 176 32.22 -29.07 -22.98
N ARG A 177 32.97 -28.11 -22.46
CA ARG A 177 34.44 -28.11 -22.51
C ARG A 177 35.03 -29.35 -21.79
N ILE A 178 34.52 -29.67 -20.58
CA ILE A 178 34.98 -30.86 -19.84
C ILE A 178 34.67 -32.15 -20.63
N LEU A 179 33.50 -32.20 -21.28
CA LEU A 179 33.14 -33.35 -22.13
C LEU A 179 34.07 -33.49 -23.34
N GLU A 180 34.43 -32.38 -23.99
CA GLU A 180 35.37 -32.37 -25.13
C GLU A 180 36.79 -32.78 -24.71
N GLU A 181 37.24 -32.41 -23.50
CA GLU A 181 38.55 -32.77 -22.97
C GLU A 181 38.60 -34.26 -22.50
N THR A 182 37.46 -34.89 -22.28
CA THR A 182 37.41 -36.27 -21.78
C THR A 182 37.15 -37.34 -22.87
N VAL A 183 36.89 -36.92 -24.10
CA VAL A 183 36.76 -37.75 -25.30
C VAL A 183 38.10 -37.80 -26.07
#